data_4d9b9582584df0689ef04cd957b9382d
#
_entry.id   4d9b9582584df0689ef04cd957b9382d
#
_cell.length_a   1.000
_cell.length_b   1.000
_cell.length_c   1.000
_cell.angle_alpha   90.00
_cell.angle_beta   90.00
_cell.angle_gamma   90.00
#
_symmetry.space_group_name_H-M   'P 1'
#
loop_
_entity.id
_entity.type
_entity.pdbx_description
1 polymer ?
#
loop_
_entity_poly.entity_id
_entity_poly.type
_entity_poly.pdbx_seq_one_letter_code
_entity_poly.pdbx_strand_id
1 'polypeptide(L)'
;MSKLLVFASALFLGIISAPRSVYSAESINRIIATVGSQSISELDYDDAQDKYMKLSRFLKNEDTRKTLRSRIIDFLIDRAVVDSISEEESIQVNEKRLESEIDKRMEMMGISSRKQFEKAIEGSSGMTYDLWYSELPYQIKRTQLMQYKVPNIPPTEKDIRAWYNQNRDKVGFEIQFRQIAIAPANDSISEESRIHKEAADIRKTVQADPASFSLVAGSPRNTDSTLRARKGLIDWVSSFELFKTSRSVAAAVSAVPVGGVSEVFRDERKRYCVLKVEGKRPTPLENVRQGIGNLLMREKEEDNFQKWVKDQRSSVPIQIFDDAYKKENKIPEHHETFILD
;
A
#
# COMPACT_ATOMS: atom_id res chain seq x y z
N MET A 1 -32.20 79.87 57.57
CA MET A 1 -33.58 79.49 57.14
C MET A 1 -33.59 79.33 55.62
N SER A 2 -33.82 78.25 55.13
CA SER A 2 -34.41 77.83 53.86
C SER A 2 -33.85 76.45 53.47
N LYS A 3 -34.74 75.50 53.51
CA LYS A 3 -34.47 74.11 53.16
C LYS A 3 -34.49 73.93 51.65
N LEU A 4 -33.43 73.37 51.04
CA LEU A 4 -33.43 72.98 49.64
C LEU A 4 -33.63 71.43 49.57
N LEU A 5 -34.76 71.10 49.02
CA LEU A 5 -35.11 69.72 48.68
C LEU A 5 -34.44 69.38 47.37
N VAL A 6 -33.61 68.29 47.33
CA VAL A 6 -33.06 67.69 46.12
C VAL A 6 -33.88 66.47 45.78
N PHE A 7 -34.59 66.49 44.65
CA PHE A 7 -35.26 65.38 44.08
C PHE A 7 -34.23 64.51 43.33
N ALA A 8 -34.03 63.33 43.76
CA ALA A 8 -33.26 62.31 43.01
C ALA A 8 -34.21 61.47 42.12
N SER A 9 -34.15 61.72 40.80
CA SER A 9 -34.84 60.90 39.81
C SER A 9 -34.03 59.59 39.60
N ALA A 10 -34.58 58.48 40.03
CA ALA A 10 -34.04 57.16 39.74
C ALA A 10 -34.54 56.71 38.33
N LEU A 11 -33.58 56.63 37.39
CA LEU A 11 -33.83 56.12 36.05
C LEU A 11 -33.74 54.59 36.10
N PHE A 12 -34.88 53.90 36.02
CA PHE A 12 -34.99 52.47 35.91
C PHE A 12 -34.68 52.06 34.47
N LEU A 13 -33.45 51.58 34.17
CA LEU A 13 -33.16 50.91 32.90
C LEU A 13 -33.70 49.47 32.97
N GLY A 14 -34.85 49.25 32.36
CA GLY A 14 -35.39 47.92 32.12
C GLY A 14 -34.51 47.15 31.14
N ILE A 15 -33.77 46.14 31.64
CA ILE A 15 -33.07 45.17 30.78
C ILE A 15 -34.13 44.25 30.23
N ILE A 16 -34.52 44.47 28.95
CA ILE A 16 -35.32 43.54 28.19
C ILE A 16 -34.42 42.34 27.84
N SER A 17 -34.49 41.30 28.68
CA SER A 17 -33.92 39.97 28.33
C SER A 17 -34.78 39.39 27.21
N ALA A 18 -34.34 39.53 25.97
CA ALA A 18 -34.89 38.74 24.86
C ALA A 18 -34.58 37.25 25.11
N PRO A 19 -35.58 36.37 25.03
CA PRO A 19 -35.30 34.96 25.09
C PRO A 19 -34.43 34.59 23.90
N ARG A 20 -33.17 34.22 24.15
CA ARG A 20 -32.36 33.51 23.16
C ARG A 20 -33.02 32.15 22.96
N SER A 21 -33.78 32.04 21.88
CA SER A 21 -34.17 30.75 21.35
C SER A 21 -32.89 30.00 21.00
N VAL A 22 -32.45 29.13 21.90
CA VAL A 22 -31.48 28.09 21.57
C VAL A 22 -32.24 27.14 20.67
N TYR A 23 -32.22 27.40 19.37
CA TYR A 23 -32.53 26.36 18.40
C TYR A 23 -31.37 25.35 18.54
N SER A 24 -31.59 24.33 19.39
CA SER A 24 -30.95 23.06 19.23
C SER A 24 -31.48 22.57 17.87
N ALA A 25 -30.72 22.79 16.82
CA ALA A 25 -30.90 22.07 15.59
C ALA A 25 -30.59 20.59 15.96
N GLU A 26 -31.62 19.82 16.34
CA GLU A 26 -31.56 18.39 16.13
C GLU A 26 -31.19 18.23 14.66
N SER A 27 -29.97 17.78 14.40
CA SER A 27 -29.57 17.42 13.05
C SER A 27 -30.46 16.23 12.68
N ILE A 28 -31.55 16.53 11.94
CA ILE A 28 -32.37 15.48 11.37
C ILE A 28 -31.44 14.72 10.45
N ASN A 29 -31.13 13.49 10.85
CA ASN A 29 -30.25 12.60 10.07
C ASN A 29 -30.95 12.29 8.74
N ARG A 30 -30.63 13.08 7.70
CA ARG A 30 -31.27 13.00 6.41
C ARG A 30 -30.81 11.74 5.68
N ILE A 31 -31.73 10.99 5.12
CA ILE A 31 -31.42 9.87 4.23
C ILE A 31 -30.95 10.44 2.89
N ILE A 32 -29.80 10.00 2.41
CA ILE A 32 -29.21 10.39 1.13
C ILE A 32 -29.39 9.33 0.04
N ALA A 33 -29.50 8.05 0.44
CA ALA A 33 -29.84 6.96 -0.46
C ALA A 33 -30.44 5.77 0.31
N THR A 34 -31.16 4.90 -0.40
CA THR A 34 -31.49 3.55 0.09
C THR A 34 -30.98 2.52 -0.91
N VAL A 35 -30.54 1.36 -0.41
CA VAL A 35 -30.02 0.23 -1.19
C VAL A 35 -30.59 -1.05 -0.61
N GLY A 36 -31.50 -1.71 -1.33
CA GLY A 36 -32.28 -2.81 -0.78
C GLY A 36 -33.04 -2.40 0.48
N SER A 37 -32.81 -3.10 1.58
CA SER A 37 -33.37 -2.80 2.90
C SER A 37 -32.57 -1.77 3.72
N GLN A 38 -31.40 -1.34 3.24
CA GLN A 38 -30.48 -0.47 3.97
C GLN A 38 -30.70 1.00 3.62
N SER A 39 -30.64 1.89 4.61
CA SER A 39 -30.65 3.33 4.43
C SER A 39 -29.26 3.90 4.64
N ILE A 40 -28.83 4.77 3.76
CA ILE A 40 -27.59 5.54 3.86
C ILE A 40 -27.99 6.98 4.23
N SER A 41 -27.49 7.46 5.34
CA SER A 41 -27.80 8.77 5.90
C SER A 41 -26.67 9.77 5.77
N GLU A 42 -26.90 11.04 6.07
CA GLU A 42 -25.87 12.07 6.14
C GLU A 42 -24.81 11.74 7.20
N LEU A 43 -25.21 11.12 8.33
CA LEU A 43 -24.27 10.66 9.35
C LEU A 43 -23.35 9.56 8.80
N ASP A 44 -23.91 8.59 8.06
CA ASP A 44 -23.10 7.55 7.41
C ASP A 44 -22.11 8.15 6.40
N TYR A 45 -22.51 9.23 5.72
CA TYR A 45 -21.62 9.97 4.83
C TYR A 45 -20.47 10.63 5.59
N ASP A 46 -20.76 11.31 6.71
CA ASP A 46 -19.74 11.99 7.52
C ASP A 46 -18.74 10.97 8.10
N ASP A 47 -19.23 9.85 8.63
CA ASP A 47 -18.39 8.76 9.13
C ASP A 47 -17.55 8.11 8.00
N ALA A 48 -18.16 7.98 6.82
CA ALA A 48 -17.47 7.41 5.67
C ALA A 48 -16.42 8.36 5.08
N GLN A 49 -16.57 9.66 5.22
CA GLN A 49 -15.63 10.62 4.64
C GLN A 49 -14.20 10.39 5.14
N ASP A 50 -14.00 10.32 6.45
CA ASP A 50 -12.70 10.07 7.05
C ASP A 50 -12.13 8.73 6.63
N LYS A 51 -12.96 7.71 6.62
CA LYS A 51 -12.61 6.36 6.19
C LYS A 51 -12.24 6.32 4.72
N TYR A 52 -13.04 6.94 3.86
CA TYR A 52 -12.80 7.05 2.43
C TYR A 52 -11.46 7.74 2.14
N MET A 53 -11.18 8.88 2.79
CA MET A 53 -9.93 9.61 2.59
C MET A 53 -8.70 8.79 2.98
N LYS A 54 -8.80 7.95 4.01
CA LYS A 54 -7.73 7.03 4.42
C LYS A 54 -7.56 5.87 3.44
N LEU A 55 -8.66 5.39 2.86
CA LEU A 55 -8.67 4.25 1.93
C LEU A 55 -8.44 4.65 0.47
N SER A 56 -8.75 5.88 0.06
CA SER A 56 -8.72 6.32 -1.35
C SER A 56 -7.38 6.05 -2.03
N ARG A 57 -6.27 6.19 -1.30
CA ARG A 57 -4.92 5.87 -1.81
C ARG A 57 -4.70 4.39 -2.16
N PHE A 58 -5.59 3.50 -1.69
CA PHE A 58 -5.56 2.07 -1.97
C PHE A 58 -6.65 1.65 -2.96
N LEU A 59 -7.60 2.55 -3.27
CA LEU A 59 -8.66 2.28 -4.23
C LEU A 59 -8.10 2.45 -5.65
N LYS A 60 -8.31 1.44 -6.47
CA LYS A 60 -8.03 1.53 -7.91
C LYS A 60 -9.25 2.11 -8.62
N ASN A 61 -9.01 2.80 -9.73
CA ASN A 61 -10.07 3.29 -10.63
C ASN A 61 -11.02 4.35 -10.04
N GLU A 62 -10.53 5.17 -9.12
CA GLU A 62 -11.30 6.30 -8.61
C GLU A 62 -11.61 7.30 -9.75
N ASP A 63 -12.88 7.62 -9.96
CA ASP A 63 -13.27 8.62 -10.96
C ASP A 63 -13.05 10.04 -10.41
N THR A 64 -11.84 10.55 -10.62
CA THR A 64 -11.44 11.89 -10.17
C THR A 64 -12.19 13.03 -10.85
N ARG A 65 -13.01 12.75 -11.89
CA ARG A 65 -13.88 13.75 -12.55
C ARG A 65 -15.10 14.08 -11.70
N LYS A 66 -15.49 13.18 -10.80
CA LYS A 66 -16.60 13.38 -9.88
C LYS A 66 -16.18 14.19 -8.65
N THR A 67 -17.14 14.90 -8.06
CA THR A 67 -16.94 15.57 -6.77
C THR A 67 -16.60 14.57 -5.66
N LEU A 68 -15.95 15.03 -4.60
CA LEU A 68 -15.66 14.18 -3.44
C LEU A 68 -16.95 13.60 -2.85
N ARG A 69 -18.02 14.41 -2.77
CA ARG A 69 -19.32 13.96 -2.27
C ARG A 69 -19.86 12.79 -3.08
N SER A 70 -19.88 12.91 -4.39
CA SER A 70 -20.35 11.82 -5.26
C SER A 70 -19.50 10.56 -5.15
N ARG A 71 -18.20 10.70 -5.01
CA ARG A 71 -17.30 9.53 -4.84
C ARG A 71 -17.55 8.79 -3.52
N ILE A 72 -17.79 9.53 -2.44
CA ILE A 72 -18.12 8.92 -1.15
C ILE A 72 -19.51 8.27 -1.19
N ILE A 73 -20.50 8.89 -1.84
CA ILE A 73 -21.84 8.29 -2.02
C ILE A 73 -21.71 7.00 -2.87
N ASP A 74 -20.97 7.03 -3.97
CA ASP A 74 -20.69 5.82 -4.77
C ASP A 74 -20.06 4.71 -3.93
N PHE A 75 -19.08 5.05 -3.10
CA PHE A 75 -18.41 4.11 -2.20
C PHE A 75 -19.39 3.48 -1.18
N LEU A 76 -20.29 4.28 -0.61
CA LEU A 76 -21.33 3.78 0.31
C LEU A 76 -22.33 2.89 -0.39
N ILE A 77 -22.79 3.28 -1.58
CA ILE A 77 -23.73 2.49 -2.39
C ILE A 77 -23.10 1.13 -2.75
N ASP A 78 -21.87 1.12 -3.24
CA ASP A 78 -21.19 -0.14 -3.61
C ASP A 78 -21.05 -1.10 -2.42
N ARG A 79 -20.79 -0.57 -1.22
CA ARG A 79 -20.74 -1.37 0.01
C ARG A 79 -22.09 -1.90 0.40
N ALA A 80 -23.13 -1.07 0.34
CA ALA A 80 -24.50 -1.48 0.63
C ALA A 80 -25.02 -2.53 -0.35
N VAL A 81 -24.65 -2.45 -1.64
CA VAL A 81 -24.93 -3.49 -2.65
C VAL A 81 -24.25 -4.81 -2.27
N VAL A 82 -22.98 -4.77 -1.90
CA VAL A 82 -22.24 -5.96 -1.45
C VAL A 82 -22.89 -6.55 -0.18
N ASP A 83 -23.30 -5.71 0.74
CA ASP A 83 -23.95 -6.13 1.97
C ASP A 83 -25.32 -6.77 1.69
N SER A 84 -26.16 -6.15 0.84
CA SER A 84 -27.47 -6.67 0.44
C SER A 84 -27.35 -8.05 -0.20
N ILE A 85 -26.44 -8.21 -1.17
CA ILE A 85 -26.24 -9.52 -1.83
C ILE A 85 -25.64 -10.54 -0.86
N SER A 86 -24.80 -10.11 0.08
CA SER A 86 -24.25 -11.00 1.11
C SER A 86 -25.35 -11.54 2.04
N GLU A 87 -26.35 -10.72 2.35
CA GLU A 87 -27.53 -11.13 3.13
C GLU A 87 -28.37 -12.15 2.35
N GLU A 88 -28.65 -11.89 1.07
CA GLU A 88 -29.36 -12.82 0.17
C GLU A 88 -28.64 -14.16 0.06
N GLU A 89 -27.33 -14.16 -0.04
CA GLU A 89 -26.48 -15.36 -0.10
C GLU A 89 -26.20 -16.00 1.27
N SER A 90 -26.81 -15.48 2.34
CA SER A 90 -26.61 -15.95 3.73
C SER A 90 -25.15 -15.88 4.19
N ILE A 91 -24.36 -14.94 3.66
CA ILE A 91 -22.99 -14.68 4.06
C ILE A 91 -22.99 -13.84 5.34
N GLN A 92 -22.86 -14.49 6.47
CA GLN A 92 -22.81 -13.81 7.76
C GLN A 92 -21.36 -13.64 8.23
N VAL A 93 -21.03 -12.45 8.71
CA VAL A 93 -19.75 -12.12 9.34
C VAL A 93 -20.02 -11.65 10.77
N ASN A 94 -19.87 -12.55 11.71
CA ASN A 94 -19.96 -12.29 13.13
C ASN A 94 -18.57 -12.24 13.78
N GLU A 95 -18.49 -11.85 15.04
CA GLU A 95 -17.24 -11.74 15.81
C GLU A 95 -16.40 -13.02 15.76
N LYS A 96 -17.02 -14.18 15.93
CA LYS A 96 -16.34 -15.48 15.85
C LYS A 96 -15.67 -15.70 14.49
N ARG A 97 -16.32 -15.26 13.41
CA ARG A 97 -15.77 -15.34 12.05
C ARG A 97 -14.59 -14.40 11.87
N LEU A 98 -14.69 -13.18 12.42
CA LEU A 98 -13.60 -12.19 12.39
C LEU A 98 -12.36 -12.72 13.12
N GLU A 99 -12.52 -13.20 14.35
CA GLU A 99 -11.41 -13.77 15.12
C GLU A 99 -10.78 -14.98 14.42
N SER A 100 -11.61 -15.88 13.87
CA SER A 100 -11.08 -17.02 13.08
C SER A 100 -10.28 -16.58 11.85
N GLU A 101 -10.68 -15.50 11.20
CA GLU A 101 -9.95 -14.96 10.05
C GLU A 101 -8.62 -14.34 10.48
N ILE A 102 -8.59 -13.67 11.63
CA ILE A 102 -7.37 -13.10 12.18
C ILE A 102 -6.41 -14.19 12.59
N ASP A 103 -6.89 -15.22 13.29
CA ASP A 103 -6.07 -16.37 13.71
C ASP A 103 -5.41 -17.05 12.51
N LYS A 104 -6.16 -17.27 11.42
CA LYS A 104 -5.63 -17.82 10.16
C LYS A 104 -4.52 -16.94 9.58
N ARG A 105 -4.71 -15.63 9.59
CA ARG A 105 -3.70 -14.69 9.06
C ARG A 105 -2.45 -14.67 9.94
N MET A 106 -2.62 -14.71 11.25
CA MET A 106 -1.52 -14.85 12.22
C MET A 106 -0.73 -16.12 11.96
N GLU A 107 -1.41 -17.26 11.80
CA GLU A 107 -0.79 -18.54 11.46
C GLU A 107 0.00 -18.50 10.15
N MET A 108 -0.61 -17.97 9.08
CA MET A 108 0.05 -17.81 7.77
C MET A 108 1.30 -16.91 7.83
N MET A 109 1.31 -15.94 8.73
CA MET A 109 2.45 -15.04 8.94
C MET A 109 3.47 -15.60 9.96
N GLY A 110 3.19 -16.74 10.60
CA GLY A 110 4.02 -17.30 11.65
C GLY A 110 4.08 -16.43 12.92
N ILE A 111 3.02 -15.66 13.19
CA ILE A 111 2.94 -14.73 14.33
C ILE A 111 2.00 -15.30 15.38
N SER A 112 2.47 -15.45 16.61
CA SER A 112 1.67 -15.94 17.75
C SER A 112 1.14 -14.82 18.66
N SER A 113 1.67 -13.60 18.55
CA SER A 113 1.29 -12.46 19.39
C SER A 113 0.39 -11.48 18.64
N ARG A 114 -0.81 -11.18 19.18
CA ARG A 114 -1.74 -10.19 18.61
C ARG A 114 -1.05 -8.83 18.40
N LYS A 115 -0.30 -8.35 19.37
CA LYS A 115 0.43 -7.08 19.29
C LYS A 115 1.50 -7.06 18.17
N GLN A 116 2.14 -8.21 17.91
CA GLN A 116 3.07 -8.31 16.78
C GLN A 116 2.32 -8.33 15.46
N PHE A 117 1.16 -8.98 15.41
CA PHE A 117 0.29 -9.00 14.24
C PHE A 117 -0.23 -7.60 13.89
N GLU A 118 -0.71 -6.83 14.87
CA GLU A 118 -1.12 -5.42 14.69
C GLU A 118 -0.02 -4.59 14.02
N LYS A 119 1.19 -4.64 14.57
CA LYS A 119 2.35 -3.95 13.99
C LYS A 119 2.71 -4.45 12.59
N ALA A 120 2.59 -5.74 12.34
CA ALA A 120 2.86 -6.31 11.04
C ALA A 120 1.84 -5.86 9.99
N ILE A 121 0.56 -5.78 10.35
CA ILE A 121 -0.50 -5.22 9.50
C ILE A 121 -0.21 -3.74 9.21
N GLU A 122 0.07 -2.93 10.20
CA GLU A 122 0.40 -1.50 10.02
C GLU A 122 1.63 -1.31 9.12
N GLY A 123 2.68 -2.08 9.35
CA GLY A 123 3.91 -2.01 8.56
C GLY A 123 3.75 -2.48 7.11
N SER A 124 2.90 -3.47 6.85
CA SER A 124 2.72 -4.05 5.53
C SER A 124 1.65 -3.33 4.70
N SER A 125 0.56 -2.91 5.33
CA SER A 125 -0.58 -2.28 4.66
C SER A 125 -0.48 -0.75 4.60
N GLY A 126 0.25 -0.13 5.53
CA GLY A 126 0.26 1.31 5.72
C GLY A 126 -1.04 1.88 6.31
N MET A 127 -1.95 1.02 6.76
CA MET A 127 -3.19 1.36 7.47
C MET A 127 -2.99 1.17 8.97
N THR A 128 -3.71 1.94 9.81
CA THR A 128 -3.81 1.61 11.23
C THR A 128 -4.54 0.28 11.42
N TYR A 129 -4.24 -0.44 12.48
CA TYR A 129 -4.93 -1.71 12.75
C TYR A 129 -6.46 -1.53 12.86
N ASP A 130 -6.94 -0.48 13.53
CA ASP A 130 -8.37 -0.20 13.68
C ASP A 130 -9.07 0.00 12.32
N LEU A 131 -8.43 0.74 11.41
CA LEU A 131 -8.96 0.93 10.06
C LEU A 131 -8.99 -0.40 9.30
N TRP A 132 -7.92 -1.18 9.37
CA TRP A 132 -7.85 -2.51 8.76
C TRP A 132 -8.92 -3.45 9.33
N TYR A 133 -9.08 -3.47 10.67
CA TYR A 133 -10.09 -4.29 11.34
C TYR A 133 -11.52 -3.89 10.93
N SER A 134 -11.80 -2.59 10.84
CA SER A 134 -13.11 -2.09 10.39
C SER A 134 -13.44 -2.47 8.94
N GLU A 135 -12.44 -2.78 8.11
CA GLU A 135 -12.59 -3.24 6.73
C GLU A 135 -12.71 -4.77 6.61
N LEU A 136 -12.34 -5.51 7.64
CA LEU A 136 -12.27 -6.96 7.59
C LEU A 136 -13.63 -7.63 7.27
N PRO A 137 -14.78 -7.19 7.82
CA PRO A 137 -16.08 -7.72 7.45
C PRO A 137 -16.36 -7.61 5.95
N TYR A 138 -16.13 -6.45 5.38
CA TYR A 138 -16.30 -6.22 3.95
C TYR A 138 -15.36 -7.10 3.11
N GLN A 139 -14.10 -7.24 3.51
CA GLN A 139 -13.14 -8.11 2.81
C GLN A 139 -13.56 -9.58 2.83
N ILE A 140 -14.13 -10.07 3.94
CA ILE A 140 -14.63 -11.45 4.04
C ILE A 140 -15.82 -11.66 3.11
N LYS A 141 -16.82 -10.76 3.14
CA LYS A 141 -17.97 -10.80 2.24
C LYS A 141 -17.54 -10.78 0.77
N ARG A 142 -16.70 -9.81 0.43
CA ARG A 142 -16.12 -9.69 -0.90
C ARG A 142 -15.42 -10.98 -1.37
N THR A 143 -14.56 -11.55 -0.54
CA THR A 143 -13.82 -12.77 -0.89
C THR A 143 -14.76 -13.93 -1.17
N GLN A 144 -15.82 -14.08 -0.40
CA GLN A 144 -16.80 -15.14 -0.61
C GLN A 144 -17.62 -14.90 -1.88
N LEU A 145 -18.09 -13.68 -2.11
CA LEU A 145 -18.82 -13.34 -3.35
C LEU A 145 -17.94 -13.54 -4.59
N MET A 146 -16.66 -13.19 -4.52
CA MET A 146 -15.72 -13.44 -5.60
C MET A 146 -15.57 -14.92 -5.94
N GLN A 147 -15.56 -15.79 -4.93
CA GLN A 147 -15.42 -17.24 -5.16
C GLN A 147 -16.61 -17.85 -5.92
N TYR A 148 -17.82 -17.33 -5.71
CA TYR A 148 -19.06 -17.95 -6.21
C TYR A 148 -19.74 -17.17 -7.33
N LYS A 149 -19.56 -15.84 -7.38
CA LYS A 149 -20.32 -14.96 -8.28
C LYS A 149 -19.47 -14.28 -9.36
N VAL A 150 -18.17 -14.14 -9.13
CA VAL A 150 -17.29 -13.42 -10.05
C VAL A 150 -16.44 -14.39 -10.84
N PRO A 151 -16.49 -14.37 -12.20
CA PRO A 151 -15.66 -15.23 -13.02
C PRO A 151 -14.17 -14.97 -12.75
N ASN A 152 -13.46 -16.00 -12.31
CA ASN A 152 -12.02 -15.94 -12.12
C ASN A 152 -11.30 -16.49 -13.36
N ILE A 153 -10.90 -15.60 -14.28
CA ILE A 153 -10.18 -15.97 -15.52
C ILE A 153 -8.70 -15.63 -15.30
N PRO A 154 -7.83 -16.64 -15.15
CA PRO A 154 -6.42 -16.40 -14.94
C PRO A 154 -5.78 -15.65 -16.13
N PRO A 155 -4.70 -14.88 -15.89
CA PRO A 155 -3.97 -14.23 -16.96
C PRO A 155 -3.36 -15.29 -17.89
N THR A 156 -3.44 -15.03 -19.20
CA THR A 156 -2.83 -15.89 -20.19
C THR A 156 -1.33 -15.64 -20.30
N GLU A 157 -0.60 -16.57 -20.90
CA GLU A 157 0.82 -16.37 -21.22
C GLU A 157 1.05 -15.12 -22.10
N LYS A 158 0.11 -14.82 -22.98
CA LYS A 158 0.13 -13.60 -23.82
C LYS A 158 0.05 -12.33 -22.95
N ASP A 159 -0.81 -12.32 -21.93
CA ASP A 159 -0.96 -11.19 -21.02
C ASP A 159 0.34 -10.96 -20.21
N ILE A 160 0.94 -12.05 -19.70
CA ILE A 160 2.20 -12.01 -18.95
C ILE A 160 3.34 -11.45 -19.80
N ARG A 161 3.47 -11.93 -21.05
CA ARG A 161 4.49 -11.42 -21.98
C ARG A 161 4.25 -9.97 -22.37
N ALA A 162 3.00 -9.60 -22.62
CA ALA A 162 2.63 -8.22 -22.94
C ALA A 162 2.99 -7.27 -21.79
N TRP A 163 2.62 -7.63 -20.57
CA TRP A 163 2.94 -6.85 -19.38
C TRP A 163 4.47 -6.70 -19.19
N TYR A 164 5.20 -7.81 -19.26
CA TYR A 164 6.65 -7.82 -19.16
C TYR A 164 7.32 -6.89 -20.18
N ASN A 165 6.88 -6.95 -21.44
CA ASN A 165 7.46 -6.11 -22.51
C ASN A 165 7.18 -4.63 -22.33
N GLN A 166 6.01 -4.29 -21.78
CA GLN A 166 5.62 -2.90 -21.51
C GLN A 166 6.22 -2.33 -20.23
N ASN A 167 6.65 -3.18 -19.28
CA ASN A 167 7.08 -2.77 -17.95
C ASN A 167 8.51 -3.28 -17.60
N ARG A 168 9.39 -3.36 -18.59
CA ARG A 168 10.75 -3.86 -18.37
C ARG A 168 11.55 -3.07 -17.33
N ASP A 169 11.29 -1.79 -17.22
CA ASP A 169 11.85 -0.88 -16.22
C ASP A 169 11.41 -1.25 -14.79
N LYS A 170 10.21 -1.80 -14.62
CA LYS A 170 9.64 -2.18 -13.33
C LYS A 170 10.09 -3.56 -12.83
N VAL A 171 10.55 -4.43 -13.72
CA VAL A 171 11.04 -5.78 -13.32
C VAL A 171 12.49 -5.75 -12.82
N GLY A 172 13.14 -4.60 -12.89
CA GLY A 172 14.52 -4.45 -12.46
C GLY A 172 15.52 -5.12 -13.42
N PHE A 173 16.71 -5.38 -12.91
CA PHE A 173 17.79 -5.99 -13.68
C PHE A 173 18.49 -7.06 -12.85
N GLU A 174 19.19 -7.95 -13.54
CA GLU A 174 20.15 -8.86 -12.96
C GLU A 174 21.56 -8.33 -13.23
N ILE A 175 22.42 -8.58 -12.26
CA ILE A 175 23.80 -8.12 -12.31
C ILE A 175 24.73 -9.28 -11.93
N GLN A 176 25.81 -9.40 -12.66
CA GLN A 176 26.93 -10.28 -12.39
C GLN A 176 28.13 -9.42 -12.03
N PHE A 177 28.79 -9.71 -10.94
CA PHE A 177 29.93 -8.92 -10.47
C PHE A 177 30.94 -9.76 -9.71
N ARG A 178 32.15 -9.23 -9.54
CA ARG A 178 33.16 -9.79 -8.64
C ARG A 178 33.31 -8.89 -7.44
N GLN A 179 33.58 -9.50 -6.29
CA GLN A 179 33.81 -8.79 -5.04
C GLN A 179 35.07 -9.30 -4.34
N ILE A 180 35.86 -8.36 -3.85
CA ILE A 180 36.95 -8.57 -2.90
C ILE A 180 36.46 -8.02 -1.58
N ALA A 181 36.52 -8.80 -0.51
CA ALA A 181 36.09 -8.41 0.82
C ALA A 181 37.21 -8.68 1.82
N ILE A 182 37.57 -7.67 2.59
CA ILE A 182 38.64 -7.72 3.58
C ILE A 182 38.03 -7.49 4.96
N ALA A 183 38.03 -8.52 5.79
CA ALA A 183 37.53 -8.45 7.15
C ALA A 183 38.62 -7.97 8.10
N PRO A 184 38.29 -7.10 9.08
CA PRO A 184 39.23 -6.74 10.13
C PRO A 184 39.50 -7.96 11.04
N ALA A 185 40.75 -8.11 11.52
CA ALA A 185 41.12 -9.13 12.46
C ALA A 185 40.62 -8.85 13.89
N ASN A 186 40.38 -7.55 14.19
CA ASN A 186 39.83 -7.06 15.45
C ASN A 186 39.19 -5.67 15.24
N ASP A 187 38.46 -5.17 16.25
CA ASP A 187 37.76 -3.88 16.18
C ASP A 187 38.64 -2.67 16.58
N SER A 188 39.97 -2.73 16.47
CA SER A 188 40.83 -1.60 16.78
C SER A 188 40.87 -0.58 15.64
N ILE A 189 40.99 0.71 15.98
CA ILE A 189 41.07 1.81 15.01
C ILE A 189 42.30 1.64 14.09
N SER A 190 43.41 1.14 14.64
CA SER A 190 44.63 0.87 13.87
C SER A 190 44.43 -0.20 12.81
N GLU A 191 43.72 -1.27 13.17
CA GLU A 191 43.39 -2.36 12.22
C GLU A 191 42.39 -1.88 11.15
N GLU A 192 41.40 -1.13 11.54
CA GLU A 192 40.46 -0.53 10.60
C GLU A 192 41.14 0.37 9.57
N SER A 193 42.06 1.24 10.03
CA SER A 193 42.85 2.10 9.15
C SER A 193 43.77 1.29 8.20
N ARG A 194 44.39 0.22 8.73
CA ARG A 194 45.22 -0.69 7.96
C ARG A 194 44.45 -1.33 6.81
N ILE A 195 43.28 -1.89 7.11
CA ILE A 195 42.46 -2.59 6.12
C ILE A 195 41.87 -1.62 5.10
N HIS A 196 41.40 -0.45 5.54
CA HIS A 196 40.94 0.57 4.61
C HIS A 196 42.05 0.94 3.58
N LYS A 197 43.29 1.12 4.06
CA LYS A 197 44.44 1.39 3.17
C LYS A 197 44.70 0.21 2.23
N GLU A 198 44.64 -1.03 2.75
CA GLU A 198 44.80 -2.23 1.93
C GLU A 198 43.71 -2.35 0.83
N ALA A 199 42.46 -2.06 1.17
CA ALA A 199 41.35 -2.01 0.21
C ALA A 199 41.55 -0.92 -0.84
N ALA A 200 42.09 0.26 -0.46
CA ALA A 200 42.38 1.35 -1.37
C ALA A 200 43.52 0.98 -2.33
N ASP A 201 44.56 0.30 -1.84
CA ASP A 201 45.69 -0.19 -2.66
C ASP A 201 45.22 -1.28 -3.66
N ILE A 202 44.35 -2.19 -3.22
CA ILE A 202 43.69 -3.17 -4.09
C ILE A 202 42.90 -2.46 -5.17
N ARG A 203 42.04 -1.50 -4.77
CA ARG A 203 41.24 -0.74 -5.71
C ARG A 203 42.10 -0.08 -6.77
N LYS A 204 43.18 0.61 -6.37
CA LYS A 204 44.10 1.26 -7.28
C LYS A 204 44.70 0.26 -8.29
N THR A 205 45.12 -0.92 -7.84
CA THR A 205 45.65 -1.99 -8.67
C THR A 205 44.65 -2.46 -9.71
N VAL A 206 43.43 -2.83 -9.26
CA VAL A 206 42.38 -3.40 -10.14
C VAL A 206 41.69 -2.34 -10.99
N GLN A 207 41.78 -1.06 -10.64
CA GLN A 207 41.27 0.03 -11.45
C GLN A 207 42.23 0.33 -12.61
N ALA A 208 43.57 0.24 -12.38
CA ALA A 208 44.57 0.40 -13.41
C ALA A 208 44.55 -0.76 -14.43
N ASP A 209 44.27 -1.99 -13.95
CA ASP A 209 44.10 -3.18 -14.78
C ASP A 209 42.89 -3.98 -14.33
N PRO A 210 41.67 -3.69 -14.85
CA PRO A 210 40.46 -4.42 -14.49
C PRO A 210 40.50 -5.93 -14.83
N ALA A 211 41.36 -6.38 -15.72
CA ALA A 211 41.53 -7.79 -16.05
C ALA A 211 42.16 -8.57 -14.89
N SER A 212 43.01 -7.92 -14.09
CA SER A 212 43.64 -8.52 -12.91
C SER A 212 42.67 -8.78 -11.74
N PHE A 213 41.46 -8.24 -11.78
CA PHE A 213 40.48 -8.34 -10.65
C PHE A 213 40.25 -9.77 -10.20
N SER A 214 40.05 -10.71 -11.12
CA SER A 214 39.82 -12.12 -10.81
C SER A 214 41.01 -12.78 -10.13
N LEU A 215 42.23 -12.40 -10.50
CA LEU A 215 43.45 -12.89 -9.88
C LEU A 215 43.59 -12.38 -8.46
N VAL A 216 43.39 -11.09 -8.23
CA VAL A 216 43.44 -10.49 -6.89
C VAL A 216 42.31 -11.03 -6.00
N ALA A 217 41.10 -11.18 -6.54
CA ALA A 217 39.96 -11.76 -5.80
C ALA A 217 40.15 -13.22 -5.41
N GLY A 218 40.95 -13.97 -6.17
CA GLY A 218 41.35 -15.36 -5.86
C GLY A 218 42.53 -15.48 -4.92
N SER A 219 43.19 -14.38 -4.57
CA SER A 219 44.39 -14.38 -3.72
C SER A 219 44.03 -14.30 -2.24
N PRO A 220 44.99 -14.57 -1.31
CA PRO A 220 44.81 -14.43 0.14
C PRO A 220 44.39 -13.00 0.59
N ARG A 221 44.57 -11.99 -0.23
CA ARG A 221 44.13 -10.62 0.04
C ARG A 221 42.61 -10.51 0.15
N ASN A 222 41.86 -11.38 -0.49
CA ASN A 222 40.42 -11.55 -0.25
C ASN A 222 40.21 -12.48 0.95
N THR A 223 39.84 -11.93 2.09
CA THR A 223 39.73 -12.72 3.34
C THR A 223 38.49 -13.63 3.38
N ASP A 224 37.48 -13.35 2.50
CA ASP A 224 36.31 -14.23 2.37
C ASP A 224 36.67 -15.47 1.56
N SER A 225 36.73 -16.63 2.22
CA SER A 225 37.13 -17.90 1.61
C SER A 225 36.17 -18.35 0.50
N THR A 226 34.87 -18.08 0.66
CA THR A 226 33.83 -18.41 -0.33
C THR A 226 33.97 -17.58 -1.59
N LEU A 227 34.15 -16.28 -1.44
CA LEU A 227 34.42 -15.38 -2.57
C LEU A 227 35.78 -15.72 -3.22
N ARG A 228 36.79 -15.97 -2.43
CA ARG A 228 38.14 -16.32 -2.93
C ARG A 228 38.11 -17.57 -3.80
N ALA A 229 37.43 -18.65 -3.35
CA ALA A 229 37.31 -19.89 -4.10
C ALA A 229 36.67 -19.69 -5.50
N ARG A 230 35.80 -18.71 -5.63
CA ARG A 230 35.14 -18.32 -6.89
C ARG A 230 35.84 -17.15 -7.61
N LYS A 231 37.06 -16.80 -7.20
CA LYS A 231 37.76 -15.60 -7.71
C LYS A 231 36.87 -14.34 -7.64
N GLY A 232 36.13 -14.22 -6.52
CA GLY A 232 35.24 -13.12 -6.25
C GLY A 232 33.91 -13.15 -6.99
N LEU A 233 33.66 -14.10 -7.89
CA LEU A 233 32.46 -14.10 -8.74
C LEU A 233 31.18 -14.34 -7.94
N ILE A 234 30.26 -13.41 -8.10
CA ILE A 234 28.87 -13.53 -7.72
C ILE A 234 28.09 -13.56 -9.04
N ASP A 235 27.43 -14.67 -9.28
CA ASP A 235 26.69 -14.89 -10.52
C ASP A 235 25.43 -14.03 -10.59
N TRP A 236 24.69 -14.12 -11.68
CA TRP A 236 23.52 -13.29 -11.92
C TRP A 236 22.59 -13.27 -10.70
N VAL A 237 22.45 -12.10 -10.11
CA VAL A 237 21.60 -11.85 -8.95
C VAL A 237 20.66 -10.69 -9.25
N SER A 238 19.38 -10.85 -8.86
CA SER A 238 18.39 -9.79 -9.03
C SER A 238 18.75 -8.56 -8.19
N SER A 239 18.59 -7.37 -8.76
CA SER A 239 18.76 -6.10 -8.06
C SER A 239 17.87 -6.00 -6.81
N PHE A 240 16.67 -6.59 -6.84
CA PHE A 240 15.77 -6.62 -5.69
C PHE A 240 16.28 -7.51 -4.56
N GLU A 241 16.78 -8.71 -4.89
CA GLU A 241 17.35 -9.60 -3.88
C GLU A 241 18.65 -9.02 -3.28
N LEU A 242 19.46 -8.40 -4.12
CA LEU A 242 20.66 -7.73 -3.66
C LEU A 242 20.34 -6.59 -2.69
N PHE A 243 19.31 -5.78 -3.00
CA PHE A 243 18.88 -4.70 -2.12
C PHE A 243 18.35 -5.19 -0.76
N LYS A 244 17.69 -6.35 -0.73
CA LYS A 244 17.21 -6.97 0.51
C LYS A 244 18.35 -7.55 1.35
N THR A 245 19.34 -8.17 0.72
CA THR A 245 20.40 -8.92 1.40
C THR A 245 21.60 -8.04 1.79
N SER A 246 21.94 -7.03 0.96
CA SER A 246 23.05 -6.11 1.21
C SER A 246 22.83 -4.78 0.49
N ARG A 247 22.39 -3.78 1.23
CA ARG A 247 22.13 -2.43 0.67
C ARG A 247 23.42 -1.75 0.20
N SER A 248 24.52 -1.95 0.91
CA SER A 248 25.80 -1.37 0.56
C SER A 248 26.34 -1.94 -0.75
N VAL A 249 26.25 -3.26 -0.97
CA VAL A 249 26.62 -3.90 -2.23
C VAL A 249 25.67 -3.46 -3.35
N ALA A 250 24.35 -3.41 -3.09
CA ALA A 250 23.36 -2.94 -4.07
C ALA A 250 23.66 -1.49 -4.54
N ALA A 251 24.01 -0.61 -3.61
CA ALA A 251 24.39 0.76 -3.93
C ALA A 251 25.68 0.80 -4.77
N ALA A 252 26.70 0.03 -4.37
CA ALA A 252 27.97 -0.01 -5.08
C ALA A 252 27.83 -0.53 -6.52
N VAL A 253 27.09 -1.63 -6.75
CA VAL A 253 26.90 -2.17 -8.11
C VAL A 253 26.00 -1.27 -8.97
N SER A 254 25.11 -0.50 -8.37
CA SER A 254 24.26 0.45 -9.10
C SER A 254 25.03 1.66 -9.60
N ALA A 255 26.03 2.10 -8.85
CA ALA A 255 26.87 3.27 -9.16
C ALA A 255 27.94 2.99 -10.22
N VAL A 256 28.20 1.72 -10.56
CA VAL A 256 29.33 1.34 -11.43
C VAL A 256 28.81 0.81 -12.77
N PRO A 257 29.34 1.28 -13.89
CA PRO A 257 29.04 0.74 -15.21
C PRO A 257 29.63 -0.67 -15.39
N VAL A 258 29.12 -1.42 -16.37
CA VAL A 258 29.70 -2.72 -16.76
C VAL A 258 31.17 -2.56 -17.11
N GLY A 259 32.04 -3.42 -16.59
CA GLY A 259 33.48 -3.37 -16.69
C GLY A 259 34.16 -2.46 -15.66
N GLY A 260 33.42 -1.59 -15.00
CA GLY A 260 33.94 -0.65 -14.01
C GLY A 260 34.22 -1.26 -12.64
N VAL A 261 35.05 -0.57 -11.85
CA VAL A 261 35.43 -0.91 -10.47
C VAL A 261 34.87 0.12 -9.52
N SER A 262 34.33 -0.33 -8.39
CA SER A 262 33.71 0.55 -7.39
C SER A 262 34.74 1.35 -6.59
N GLU A 263 34.28 2.39 -5.90
CA GLU A 263 34.97 2.92 -4.75
C GLU A 263 35.08 1.84 -3.66
N VAL A 264 36.00 2.03 -2.70
CA VAL A 264 36.02 1.23 -1.50
C VAL A 264 34.77 1.53 -0.68
N PHE A 265 34.06 0.50 -0.28
CA PHE A 265 32.88 0.66 0.60
C PHE A 265 32.91 -0.34 1.73
N ARG A 266 32.09 -0.12 2.75
CA ARG A 266 31.96 -1.03 3.89
C ARG A 266 30.62 -1.75 3.79
N ASP A 267 30.65 -3.08 3.91
CA ASP A 267 29.42 -3.87 3.88
C ASP A 267 28.79 -4.01 5.29
N GLU A 268 27.62 -4.65 5.35
CA GLU A 268 26.86 -4.85 6.59
C GLU A 268 27.59 -5.75 7.60
N ARG A 269 28.59 -6.51 7.13
CA ARG A 269 29.49 -7.34 7.98
C ARG A 269 30.75 -6.59 8.39
N LYS A 270 30.76 -5.27 8.24
CA LYS A 270 31.89 -4.40 8.56
C LYS A 270 33.17 -4.68 7.76
N ARG A 271 33.09 -5.39 6.63
CA ARG A 271 34.24 -5.65 5.75
C ARG A 271 34.46 -4.49 4.79
N TYR A 272 35.70 -4.20 4.45
CA TYR A 272 36.03 -3.28 3.37
C TYR A 272 36.00 -4.01 2.04
N CYS A 273 35.22 -3.51 1.10
CA CYS A 273 34.93 -4.19 -0.15
C CYS A 273 35.28 -3.33 -1.35
N VAL A 274 35.70 -4.00 -2.41
CA VAL A 274 35.82 -3.46 -3.77
C VAL A 274 35.12 -4.43 -4.70
N LEU A 275 34.34 -3.93 -5.64
CA LEU A 275 33.69 -4.78 -6.64
C LEU A 275 33.95 -4.31 -8.08
N LYS A 276 33.82 -5.25 -9.01
CA LYS A 276 33.83 -5.01 -10.45
C LYS A 276 32.56 -5.57 -11.05
N VAL A 277 31.84 -4.76 -11.81
CA VAL A 277 30.64 -5.22 -12.52
C VAL A 277 31.07 -5.96 -13.78
N GLU A 278 30.71 -7.24 -13.90
CA GLU A 278 31.01 -8.07 -15.07
C GLU A 278 29.91 -7.99 -16.14
N GLY A 279 28.65 -7.90 -15.71
CA GLY A 279 27.51 -7.80 -16.60
C GLY A 279 26.27 -7.25 -15.95
N LYS A 280 25.40 -6.68 -16.78
CA LYS A 280 24.07 -6.21 -16.38
C LYS A 280 23.09 -6.54 -17.48
N ARG A 281 21.96 -7.12 -17.13
CA ARG A 281 20.92 -7.47 -18.09
C ARG A 281 19.53 -7.24 -17.49
N PRO A 282 18.51 -6.95 -18.31
CA PRO A 282 17.12 -6.97 -17.84
C PRO A 282 16.81 -8.32 -17.19
N THR A 283 16.05 -8.31 -16.09
CA THR A 283 15.62 -9.56 -15.45
C THR A 283 14.86 -10.43 -16.46
N PRO A 284 15.28 -11.68 -16.72
CA PRO A 284 14.57 -12.56 -17.67
C PRO A 284 13.12 -12.82 -17.24
N LEU A 285 12.23 -12.99 -18.25
CA LEU A 285 10.82 -13.27 -17.99
C LEU A 285 10.62 -14.50 -17.09
N GLU A 286 11.44 -15.53 -17.28
CA GLU A 286 11.38 -16.78 -16.51
C GLU A 286 11.46 -16.56 -15.01
N ASN A 287 12.29 -15.61 -14.60
CA ASN A 287 12.53 -15.30 -13.17
C ASN A 287 11.42 -14.46 -12.52
N VAL A 288 10.61 -13.77 -13.32
CA VAL A 288 9.52 -12.89 -12.85
C VAL A 288 8.13 -13.34 -13.31
N ARG A 289 8.05 -14.37 -14.13
CA ARG A 289 6.79 -14.89 -14.71
C ARG A 289 5.71 -15.11 -13.68
N GLN A 290 6.02 -15.85 -12.61
CA GLN A 290 5.05 -16.14 -11.56
C GLN A 290 4.62 -14.86 -10.81
N GLY A 291 5.56 -13.97 -10.55
CA GLY A 291 5.27 -12.68 -9.91
C GLY A 291 4.34 -11.81 -10.75
N ILE A 292 4.59 -11.75 -12.07
CA ILE A 292 3.74 -11.03 -13.03
C ILE A 292 2.36 -11.70 -13.12
N GLY A 293 2.31 -13.03 -13.20
CA GLY A 293 1.07 -13.79 -13.20
C GLY A 293 0.21 -13.49 -11.98
N ASN A 294 0.80 -13.51 -10.79
CA ASN A 294 0.12 -13.17 -9.54
C ASN A 294 -0.33 -11.70 -9.46
N LEU A 295 0.46 -10.79 -10.04
CA LEU A 295 0.10 -9.38 -10.12
C LEU A 295 -1.13 -9.19 -11.02
N LEU A 296 -1.07 -9.71 -12.24
CA LEU A 296 -2.16 -9.61 -13.21
C LEU A 296 -3.43 -10.31 -12.74
N MET A 297 -3.29 -11.44 -12.03
CA MET A 297 -4.43 -12.12 -11.40
C MET A 297 -5.15 -11.19 -10.43
N ARG A 298 -4.41 -10.59 -9.51
CA ARG A 298 -5.00 -9.66 -8.53
C ARG A 298 -5.62 -8.41 -9.19
N GLU A 299 -5.01 -7.91 -10.26
CA GLU A 299 -5.57 -6.80 -11.02
C GLU A 299 -6.89 -7.17 -11.70
N LYS A 300 -6.94 -8.34 -12.35
CA LYS A 300 -8.17 -8.86 -12.97
C LYS A 300 -9.26 -9.17 -11.93
N GLU A 301 -8.90 -9.73 -10.79
CA GLU A 301 -9.84 -9.98 -9.69
C GLU A 301 -10.48 -8.69 -9.19
N GLU A 302 -9.67 -7.64 -8.99
CA GLU A 302 -10.17 -6.33 -8.58
C GLU A 302 -11.10 -5.73 -9.64
N ASP A 303 -10.66 -5.69 -10.90
CA ASP A 303 -11.44 -5.13 -12.00
C ASP A 303 -12.75 -5.89 -12.23
N ASN A 304 -12.71 -7.23 -12.17
CA ASN A 304 -13.89 -8.08 -12.31
C ASN A 304 -14.87 -7.85 -11.14
N PHE A 305 -14.37 -7.72 -9.93
CA PHE A 305 -15.21 -7.44 -8.77
C PHE A 305 -15.88 -6.06 -8.88
N GLN A 306 -15.12 -5.02 -9.22
CA GLN A 306 -15.66 -3.68 -9.39
C GLN A 306 -16.72 -3.63 -10.51
N LYS A 307 -16.47 -4.31 -11.62
CA LYS A 307 -17.43 -4.43 -12.70
C LYS A 307 -18.69 -5.17 -12.22
N TRP A 308 -18.52 -6.30 -11.54
CA TRP A 308 -19.62 -7.08 -11.01
C TRP A 308 -20.47 -6.25 -10.03
N VAL A 309 -19.88 -5.50 -9.09
CA VAL A 309 -20.62 -4.63 -8.18
C VAL A 309 -21.44 -3.59 -8.95
N LYS A 310 -20.86 -2.96 -9.97
CA LYS A 310 -21.57 -2.01 -10.83
C LYS A 310 -22.76 -2.65 -11.57
N ASP A 311 -22.57 -3.86 -12.09
CA ASP A 311 -23.62 -4.61 -12.76
C ASP A 311 -24.73 -4.97 -11.75
N GLN A 312 -24.38 -5.30 -10.51
CA GLN A 312 -25.34 -5.61 -9.44
C GLN A 312 -26.14 -4.39 -8.96
N ARG A 313 -25.67 -3.15 -9.17
CA ARG A 313 -26.48 -1.95 -8.86
C ARG A 313 -27.82 -1.94 -9.61
N SER A 314 -27.92 -2.61 -10.77
CA SER A 314 -29.17 -2.72 -11.52
C SER A 314 -30.12 -3.80 -10.98
N SER A 315 -29.62 -4.75 -10.20
CA SER A 315 -30.42 -5.85 -9.60
C SER A 315 -30.85 -5.59 -8.16
N VAL A 316 -30.28 -4.59 -7.50
CA VAL A 316 -30.67 -4.17 -6.15
C VAL A 316 -31.46 -2.87 -6.24
N PRO A 317 -32.65 -2.74 -5.60
CA PRO A 317 -33.40 -1.47 -5.58
C PRO A 317 -32.57 -0.36 -4.93
N ILE A 318 -32.29 0.68 -5.69
CA ILE A 318 -31.53 1.85 -5.22
C ILE A 318 -32.36 3.12 -5.45
N GLN A 319 -32.58 3.88 -4.38
CA GLN A 319 -33.19 5.20 -4.45
C GLN A 319 -32.21 6.25 -3.94
N ILE A 320 -32.03 7.31 -4.71
CA ILE A 320 -31.12 8.42 -4.37
C ILE A 320 -31.96 9.62 -3.97
N PHE A 321 -31.65 10.23 -2.83
CA PHE A 321 -32.32 11.44 -2.33
C PHE A 321 -31.41 12.67 -2.35
N ASP A 322 -30.09 12.48 -2.57
CA ASP A 322 -29.13 13.56 -2.65
C ASP A 322 -29.20 14.29 -3.99
N ASP A 323 -29.65 15.57 -3.97
CA ASP A 323 -29.88 16.36 -5.18
C ASP A 323 -28.58 16.70 -5.92
N ALA A 324 -27.49 16.93 -5.18
CA ALA A 324 -26.19 17.21 -5.79
C ALA A 324 -25.66 15.99 -6.55
N TYR A 325 -25.78 14.80 -5.95
CA TYR A 325 -25.42 13.54 -6.58
C TYR A 325 -26.29 13.24 -7.82
N LYS A 326 -27.63 13.43 -7.71
CA LYS A 326 -28.55 13.24 -8.85
C LYS A 326 -28.16 14.14 -10.02
N LYS A 327 -27.95 15.43 -9.76
CA LYS A 327 -27.58 16.41 -10.78
C LYS A 327 -26.27 16.03 -11.48
N GLU A 328 -25.24 15.67 -10.72
CA GLU A 328 -23.93 15.28 -11.26
C GLU A 328 -24.01 14.01 -12.10
N ASN A 329 -24.76 13.00 -11.63
CA ASN A 329 -24.89 11.71 -12.29
C ASN A 329 -26.09 11.66 -13.29
N LYS A 330 -26.77 12.80 -13.54
CA LYS A 330 -27.89 12.92 -14.49
C LYS A 330 -29.06 11.96 -14.18
N ILE A 331 -29.31 11.74 -12.88
CA ILE A 331 -30.42 10.90 -12.41
C ILE A 331 -31.70 11.75 -12.42
N PRO A 332 -32.81 11.32 -13.05
CA PRO A 332 -34.08 12.06 -13.05
C PRO A 332 -34.65 12.27 -11.64
N GLU A 333 -35.37 13.37 -11.40
CA GLU A 333 -35.94 13.67 -10.06
C GLU A 333 -36.94 12.62 -9.58
N HIS A 334 -37.58 11.86 -10.47
CA HIS A 334 -38.55 10.80 -10.17
C HIS A 334 -38.08 9.42 -10.59
N HIS A 335 -36.81 9.11 -10.39
CA HIS A 335 -36.30 7.78 -10.66
C HIS A 335 -36.58 6.86 -9.46
N GLU A 336 -37.77 6.25 -9.43
CA GLU A 336 -37.95 4.98 -8.76
C GLU A 336 -37.31 3.92 -9.67
N THR A 337 -36.24 3.29 -9.25
CA THR A 337 -35.66 2.17 -9.99
C THR A 337 -36.57 0.97 -9.77
N PHE A 338 -37.64 0.88 -10.57
CA PHE A 338 -38.33 -0.38 -10.72
C PHE A 338 -37.48 -1.25 -11.63
N ILE A 339 -37.26 -2.46 -11.22
CA ILE A 339 -36.80 -3.55 -12.07
C ILE A 339 -37.79 -3.60 -13.21
N LEU A 340 -37.39 -3.18 -14.40
CA LEU A 340 -38.15 -3.48 -15.60
C LEU A 340 -37.77 -4.91 -16.01
N ASP A 341 -38.79 -5.74 -16.11
CA ASP A 341 -38.81 -7.15 -16.54
C ASP A 341 -37.89 -7.44 -17.72
#